data_6ea9ddcc24f8fdb0cd5cd8303dd824a4
#
_entry.id   6ea9ddcc24f8fdb0cd5cd8303dd824a4
#
_cell.length_a   1.000
_cell.length_b   1.000
_cell.length_c   1.000
_cell.angle_alpha   90.00
_cell.angle_beta   90.00
_cell.angle_gamma   90.00
#
_symmetry.space_group_name_H-M   'P 1'
#
loop_
_entity.id
_entity.type
_entity.pdbx_description
1 polymer ?
#
loop_
_entity_poly.entity_id
_entity_poly.type
_entity_poly.pdbx_seq_one_letter_code
_entity_poly.pdbx_strand_id
1 'polypeptide(L)'
;MLNAKLVGMFSLSHKVSCYIPATININTEIDNTPYVNHMAEIMSNAFGGATATKTSGYWMSDTCGLVKENTTIIFSFAETLDNLDPVIDYLVQLKTELNQDAMAIEVDGKMWFIK
;
A
#
# COMPACT_ATOMS: atom_id res chain seq x y z
N MET A 1 -20.86 21.42 6.73
CA MET A 1 -21.46 21.77 5.42
C MET A 1 -20.45 21.58 4.31
N LEU A 2 -20.82 20.91 3.22
CA LEU A 2 -19.94 20.72 2.08
C LEU A 2 -19.84 22.04 1.28
N ASN A 3 -18.62 22.36 0.84
CA ASN A 3 -18.37 23.54 0.02
C ASN A 3 -19.13 23.43 -1.31
N ALA A 4 -19.80 24.53 -1.72
CA ALA A 4 -20.64 24.54 -2.91
C ALA A 4 -19.87 24.23 -4.20
N LYS A 5 -18.58 24.57 -4.26
CA LYS A 5 -17.75 24.28 -5.44
C LYS A 5 -17.39 22.79 -5.52
N LEU A 6 -17.25 22.12 -4.36
CA LEU A 6 -17.02 20.69 -4.33
C LEU A 6 -18.20 19.88 -4.84
N VAL A 7 -19.42 20.36 -4.58
CA VAL A 7 -20.65 19.66 -5.03
C VAL A 7 -20.68 19.46 -6.54
N GLY A 8 -20.10 20.40 -7.30
CA GLY A 8 -20.02 20.31 -8.76
C GLY A 8 -18.87 19.48 -9.30
N MET A 9 -18.04 18.90 -8.43
CA MET A 9 -16.87 18.12 -8.83
C MET A 9 -17.16 16.63 -8.78
N PHE A 10 -16.46 15.88 -9.64
CA PHE A 10 -16.42 14.43 -9.56
C PHE A 10 -15.64 14.00 -8.29
N SER A 11 -16.13 12.99 -7.60
CA SER A 11 -15.46 12.49 -6.40
C SER A 11 -15.35 10.97 -6.40
N LEU A 12 -14.32 10.46 -5.71
CA LEU A 12 -14.08 9.03 -5.48
C LEU A 12 -14.18 8.79 -3.97
N SER A 13 -15.02 7.82 -3.58
CA SER A 13 -15.43 7.63 -2.18
C SER A 13 -14.53 6.69 -1.40
N HIS A 14 -13.75 5.86 -2.09
CA HIS A 14 -12.95 4.81 -1.47
C HIS A 14 -11.47 5.12 -1.61
N LYS A 15 -10.68 4.71 -0.62
CA LYS A 15 -9.23 4.81 -0.66
C LYS A 15 -8.61 3.46 -0.35
N VAL A 16 -7.66 3.04 -1.19
CA VAL A 16 -6.88 1.82 -1.01
C VAL A 16 -5.41 2.21 -0.92
N SER A 17 -4.73 1.80 0.15
CA SER A 17 -3.31 2.08 0.35
C SER A 17 -2.56 0.78 0.60
N CYS A 18 -1.46 0.57 -0.11
CA CYS A 18 -0.59 -0.58 0.06
C CYS A 18 0.77 -0.14 0.58
N TYR A 19 1.36 -0.94 1.44
CA TYR A 19 2.66 -0.69 2.03
C TYR A 19 3.66 -1.67 1.44
N ILE A 20 4.56 -1.17 0.59
CA ILE A 20 5.54 -2.00 -0.10
C ILE A 20 6.87 -1.87 0.62
N PRO A 21 7.35 -2.93 1.28
CA PRO A 21 8.60 -2.87 2.02
C PRO A 21 9.79 -2.72 1.08
N ALA A 22 10.84 -2.07 1.57
CA ALA A 22 12.12 -1.98 0.88
C ALA A 22 13.14 -2.93 1.52
N THR A 23 12.67 -4.11 1.96
CA THR A 23 13.51 -5.15 2.55
C THR A 23 13.11 -6.52 2.02
N ILE A 24 14.08 -7.43 2.02
CA ILE A 24 13.86 -8.86 1.82
C ILE A 24 14.39 -9.59 3.06
N ASN A 25 13.76 -10.72 3.42
CA ASN A 25 14.11 -11.47 4.62
C ASN A 25 14.09 -10.59 5.88
N ILE A 26 13.13 -9.66 5.92
CA ILE A 26 12.82 -8.76 7.03
C ILE A 26 13.84 -7.63 7.20
N ASN A 27 15.14 -7.87 7.11
CA ASN A 27 16.16 -6.89 7.49
C ASN A 27 17.22 -6.60 6.43
N THR A 28 17.12 -7.17 5.23
CA THR A 28 18.06 -6.87 4.14
C THR A 28 17.44 -5.84 3.23
N GLU A 29 18.05 -4.66 3.12
CA GLU A 29 17.55 -3.58 2.27
C GLU A 29 17.64 -3.94 0.79
N ILE A 30 16.60 -3.59 0.05
CA ILE A 30 16.52 -3.75 -1.41
C ILE A 30 15.97 -2.48 -2.04
N ASP A 31 16.18 -2.33 -3.34
CA ASP A 31 15.45 -1.35 -4.14
C ASP A 31 14.08 -1.95 -4.50
N ASN A 32 13.02 -1.39 -3.93
CA ASN A 32 11.66 -1.88 -4.16
C ASN A 32 10.98 -1.28 -5.40
N THR A 33 11.71 -0.48 -6.19
CA THR A 33 11.13 0.21 -7.35
C THR A 33 10.38 -0.72 -8.31
N PRO A 34 10.90 -1.91 -8.68
CA PRO A 34 10.16 -2.82 -9.56
C PRO A 34 8.81 -3.24 -8.99
N TYR A 35 8.74 -3.50 -7.69
CA TYR A 35 7.49 -3.92 -7.03
C TYR A 35 6.50 -2.78 -6.91
N VAL A 36 6.99 -1.57 -6.61
CA VAL A 36 6.16 -0.36 -6.56
C VAL A 36 5.58 -0.07 -7.94
N ASN A 37 6.39 -0.12 -8.99
CA ASN A 37 5.94 0.12 -10.36
C ASN A 37 4.89 -0.90 -10.79
N HIS A 38 5.08 -2.17 -10.44
CA HIS A 38 4.11 -3.22 -10.79
C HIS A 38 2.79 -3.04 -10.04
N MET A 39 2.85 -2.72 -8.75
CA MET A 39 1.64 -2.42 -7.98
C MET A 39 0.93 -1.17 -8.51
N ALA A 40 1.69 -0.15 -8.91
CA ALA A 40 1.12 1.06 -9.52
C ALA A 40 0.34 0.73 -10.79
N GLU A 41 0.86 -0.17 -11.62
CA GLU A 41 0.15 -0.64 -12.82
C GLU A 41 -1.14 -1.38 -12.46
N ILE A 42 -1.08 -2.31 -11.50
CA ILE A 42 -2.24 -3.06 -11.04
C ILE A 42 -3.31 -2.10 -10.50
N MET A 43 -2.93 -1.17 -9.63
CA MET A 43 -3.87 -0.24 -9.01
C MET A 43 -4.42 0.76 -10.02
N SER A 44 -3.62 1.20 -10.98
CA SER A 44 -4.08 2.10 -12.04
C SER A 44 -5.10 1.41 -12.95
N ASN A 45 -4.87 0.14 -13.27
CA ASN A 45 -5.85 -0.65 -14.05
C ASN A 45 -7.13 -0.90 -13.25
N ALA A 46 -7.01 -1.12 -11.95
CA ALA A 46 -8.17 -1.42 -11.09
C ALA A 46 -8.99 -0.16 -10.77
N PHE A 47 -8.34 0.98 -10.52
CA PHE A 47 -8.96 2.16 -9.91
C PHE A 47 -8.80 3.45 -10.72
N GLY A 48 -7.98 3.46 -11.75
CA GLY A 48 -7.81 4.61 -12.64
C GLY A 48 -6.56 5.46 -12.40
N GLY A 49 -5.82 5.21 -11.33
CA GLY A 49 -4.58 5.93 -11.04
C GLY A 49 -4.03 5.56 -9.68
N ALA A 50 -2.76 5.87 -9.44
CA ALA A 50 -2.11 5.60 -8.18
C ALA A 50 -1.04 6.65 -7.90
N THR A 51 -0.79 6.89 -6.62
CA THR A 51 0.25 7.80 -6.15
C THR A 51 1.15 7.03 -5.19
N ALA A 52 2.46 7.14 -5.38
CA ALA A 52 3.44 6.47 -4.52
C ALA A 52 4.30 7.50 -3.80
N THR A 53 4.59 7.24 -2.52
CA THR A 53 5.47 8.08 -1.73
C THR A 53 6.40 7.22 -0.89
N LYS A 54 7.68 7.58 -0.87
CA LYS A 54 8.67 6.93 -0.02
C LYS A 54 8.50 7.43 1.41
N THR A 55 8.51 6.49 2.36
CA THR A 55 8.31 6.81 3.78
C THR A 55 9.27 6.01 4.64
N SER A 56 9.26 6.33 5.93
CA SER A 56 9.92 5.54 6.96
C SER A 56 8.88 4.96 7.90
N GLY A 57 8.92 3.65 8.08
CA GLY A 57 8.11 2.96 9.07
C GLY A 57 8.90 2.75 10.36
N TYR A 58 8.22 2.77 11.49
CA TYR A 58 8.84 2.57 12.80
C TYR A 58 8.02 1.55 13.59
N TRP A 59 8.72 0.69 14.30
CA TRP A 59 8.07 -0.24 15.22
C TRP A 59 9.00 -0.57 16.38
N MET A 60 8.41 -0.98 17.48
CA MET A 60 9.17 -1.30 18.69
C MET A 60 9.43 -2.80 18.72
N SER A 61 10.70 -3.17 18.67
CA SER A 61 11.14 -4.55 18.80
C SER A 61 11.33 -4.89 20.27
N ASP A 62 11.00 -6.14 20.67
CA ASP A 62 11.23 -6.64 22.02
C ASP A 62 12.71 -6.75 22.38
N THR A 63 13.59 -6.86 21.37
CA THR A 63 15.01 -7.13 21.59
C THR A 63 15.93 -5.97 21.20
N CYS A 64 15.53 -5.20 20.17
CA CYS A 64 16.42 -4.18 19.56
C CYS A 64 15.97 -2.73 19.83
N GLY A 65 14.87 -2.53 20.55
CA GLY A 65 14.29 -1.20 20.73
C GLY A 65 13.57 -0.70 19.47
N LEU A 66 13.68 0.57 19.17
CA LEU A 66 13.01 1.16 18.00
C LEU A 66 13.69 0.73 16.70
N VAL A 67 12.91 0.16 15.81
CA VAL A 67 13.36 -0.24 14.47
C VAL A 67 12.76 0.72 13.44
N LYS A 68 13.60 1.19 12.52
CA LYS A 68 13.21 2.03 11.39
C LYS A 68 13.37 1.24 10.10
N GLU A 69 12.36 1.27 9.25
CA GLU A 69 12.38 0.60 7.96
C GLU A 69 11.93 1.55 6.86
N ASN A 70 12.59 1.46 5.71
CA ASN A 70 12.13 2.15 4.52
C ASN A 70 10.95 1.38 3.91
N THR A 71 9.93 2.12 3.53
CA THR A 71 8.75 1.55 2.87
C THR A 71 8.20 2.56 1.87
N THR A 72 7.44 2.07 0.90
CA THR A 72 6.72 2.94 -0.03
C THR A 72 5.24 2.72 0.17
N ILE A 73 4.52 3.82 0.39
CA ILE A 73 3.06 3.78 0.40
C ILE A 73 2.58 4.13 -0.99
N ILE A 74 1.76 3.25 -1.55
CA ILE A 74 1.10 3.51 -2.83
C ILE A 74 -0.40 3.46 -2.60
N PHE A 75 -1.11 4.50 -3.05
CA PHE A 75 -2.54 4.58 -2.83
C PHE A 75 -3.30 5.01 -4.07
N SER A 76 -4.55 4.61 -4.12
CA SER A 76 -5.52 5.02 -5.12
C SER A 76 -6.80 5.45 -4.44
N PHE A 77 -7.49 6.41 -5.04
CA PHE A 77 -8.90 6.63 -4.76
C PHE A 77 -9.72 5.84 -5.79
N ALA A 78 -10.84 5.29 -5.36
CA ALA A 78 -11.65 4.40 -6.19
C ALA A 78 -13.13 4.73 -6.08
N GLU A 79 -13.85 4.56 -7.18
CA GLU A 79 -15.31 4.68 -7.20
C GLU A 79 -15.97 3.51 -6.48
N THR A 80 -15.46 2.29 -6.72
CA THR A 80 -15.92 1.06 -6.08
C THR A 80 -14.72 0.23 -5.63
N LEU A 81 -14.97 -0.80 -4.82
CA LEU A 81 -13.95 -1.76 -4.38
C LEU A 81 -14.03 -3.09 -5.14
N ASP A 82 -14.77 -3.14 -6.24
CA ASP A 82 -15.02 -4.38 -6.99
C ASP A 82 -13.74 -4.99 -7.56
N ASN A 83 -12.74 -4.18 -7.87
CA ASN A 83 -11.48 -4.63 -8.49
C ASN A 83 -10.33 -4.76 -7.48
N LEU A 84 -10.63 -5.01 -6.21
CA LEU A 84 -9.63 -5.09 -5.16
C LEU A 84 -8.79 -6.38 -5.22
N ASP A 85 -9.35 -7.48 -5.73
CA ASP A 85 -8.69 -8.79 -5.70
C ASP A 85 -7.31 -8.82 -6.34
N PRO A 86 -7.06 -8.23 -7.52
CA PRO A 86 -5.70 -8.24 -8.09
C PRO A 86 -4.66 -7.56 -7.21
N VAL A 87 -5.07 -6.52 -6.47
CA VAL A 87 -4.19 -5.81 -5.53
C VAL A 87 -3.81 -6.73 -4.37
N ILE A 88 -4.79 -7.38 -3.77
CA ILE A 88 -4.58 -8.33 -2.67
C ILE A 88 -3.71 -9.50 -3.13
N ASP A 89 -4.00 -10.06 -4.29
CA ASP A 89 -3.25 -11.19 -4.84
C ASP A 89 -1.77 -10.85 -5.01
N TYR A 90 -1.46 -9.65 -5.50
CA TYR A 90 -0.07 -9.23 -5.63
C TYR A 90 0.61 -9.03 -4.27
N LEU A 91 -0.09 -8.49 -3.27
CA LEU A 91 0.46 -8.39 -1.91
C LEU A 91 0.78 -9.77 -1.32
N VAL A 92 -0.09 -10.75 -1.55
CA VAL A 92 0.15 -12.15 -1.13
C VAL A 92 1.41 -12.70 -1.80
N GLN A 93 1.56 -12.46 -3.10
CA GLN A 93 2.75 -12.86 -3.85
C GLN A 93 4.02 -12.20 -3.28
N LEU A 94 3.99 -10.89 -3.03
CA LEU A 94 5.13 -10.17 -2.49
C LEU A 94 5.52 -10.63 -1.09
N LYS A 95 4.53 -10.97 -0.26
CA LYS A 95 4.81 -11.49 1.08
C LYS A 95 5.71 -12.71 1.02
N THR A 96 5.43 -13.61 0.10
CA THR A 96 6.24 -14.82 -0.12
C THR A 96 7.58 -14.49 -0.76
N GLU A 97 7.56 -13.69 -1.83
CA GLU A 97 8.75 -13.37 -2.61
C GLU A 97 9.79 -12.58 -1.79
N LEU A 98 9.35 -11.64 -0.97
CA LEU A 98 10.21 -10.85 -0.11
C LEU A 98 10.39 -11.44 1.28
N ASN A 99 9.79 -12.60 1.54
CA ASN A 99 9.85 -13.31 2.82
C ASN A 99 9.54 -12.37 4.00
N GLN A 100 8.35 -11.79 3.99
CA GLN A 100 7.85 -10.89 5.03
C GLN A 100 6.92 -11.65 5.99
N ASP A 101 6.91 -11.24 7.26
CA ASP A 101 5.99 -11.80 8.26
C ASP A 101 4.54 -11.43 7.97
N ALA A 102 4.33 -10.21 7.49
CA ALA A 102 3.00 -9.70 7.13
C ALA A 102 3.13 -8.61 6.08
N MET A 103 2.08 -8.44 5.31
CA MET A 103 1.90 -7.30 4.40
C MET A 103 0.64 -6.55 4.81
N ALA A 104 0.66 -5.23 4.69
CA ALA A 104 -0.44 -4.39 5.13
C ALA A 104 -1.15 -3.74 3.96
N ILE A 105 -2.47 -3.68 4.05
CA ILE A 105 -3.33 -2.92 3.14
C ILE A 105 -4.34 -2.14 3.97
N GLU A 106 -4.51 -0.87 3.62
CA GLU A 106 -5.56 -0.03 4.19
C GLU A 106 -6.69 0.11 3.18
N VAL A 107 -7.91 -0.11 3.62
CA VAL A 107 -9.12 0.12 2.81
C VAL A 107 -10.06 0.98 3.63
N ASP A 108 -10.32 2.18 3.15
CA ASP A 108 -11.24 3.15 3.78
C ASP A 108 -10.96 3.40 5.27
N GLY A 109 -9.68 3.54 5.60
CA GLY A 109 -9.26 3.85 6.97
C GLY A 109 -9.12 2.66 7.89
N LYS A 110 -9.39 1.44 7.41
CA LYS A 110 -9.19 0.22 8.18
C LYS A 110 -7.98 -0.54 7.65
N MET A 111 -7.09 -0.92 8.56
CA MET A 111 -5.88 -1.66 8.22
C MET A 111 -6.12 -3.17 8.30
N TRP A 112 -5.71 -3.87 7.25
CA TRP A 112 -5.75 -5.33 7.17
C TRP A 112 -4.33 -5.86 7.00
N PHE A 113 -4.06 -7.00 7.62
CA PHE A 113 -2.75 -7.66 7.52
C PHE A 113 -2.90 -9.03 6.87
N ILE A 114 -2.09 -9.26 5.84
CA ILE A 114 -1.92 -10.55 5.17
C ILE A 114 -0.79 -11.26 5.91
N LYS A 115 -1.10 -12.33 6.60
CA LYS A 115 -0.12 -13.13 7.35
C LYS A 115 0.20 -14.44 6.68
#